data_a6fb6a3ae2bae57f3053bf0e262e21cf
#
_entry.id   a6fb6a3ae2bae57f3053bf0e262e21cf
#
_cell.length_a   1.000
_cell.length_b   1.000
_cell.length_c   1.000
_cell.angle_alpha   90.00
_cell.angle_beta   90.00
_cell.angle_gamma   90.00
#
_symmetry.space_group_name_H-M   'P 1'
#
loop_
_entity.id
_entity.type
_entity.pdbx_description
1 polymer ?
#
loop_
_entity_poly.entity_id
_entity_poly.type
_entity_poly.pdbx_seq_one_letter_code
_entity_poly.pdbx_strand_id
1 'polypeptide(L)'
;MRTWSRGKSLKRCGWKQDFTNGPVRTHCSTTWRSGGFFDLPASIKHHSNHCGGLAAHTVNVADAAMELCQTNHAFKDCDNNAVLVAALLHDICKVNKYHETAFHKYGYEDRGLLGHGEESVIMAQRFIKLTGKEIIAIRWHMGAYCGKESWDTLGTAYDRYPEVLCLHFADMIATHYDER
;
A
#
# COMPACT_ATOMS: atom_id res chain seq x y z
N MET A 1 -23.40 10.02 15.72
CA MET A 1 -23.23 9.92 14.26
C MET A 1 -22.49 11.18 13.80
N ARG A 2 -21.20 11.09 13.52
CA ARG A 2 -20.43 12.20 12.92
C ARG A 2 -20.26 11.87 11.44
N THR A 3 -20.90 12.61 10.60
CA THR A 3 -20.76 12.53 9.15
C THR A 3 -19.34 12.99 8.76
N TRP A 4 -18.55 12.08 8.26
CA TRP A 4 -17.24 12.39 7.68
C TRP A 4 -17.46 13.03 6.30
N SER A 5 -17.12 14.32 6.20
CA SER A 5 -17.15 15.03 4.92
C SER A 5 -15.99 14.55 4.05
N ARG A 6 -16.31 13.93 2.92
CA ARG A 6 -15.40 13.64 1.81
C ARG A 6 -14.77 14.95 1.33
N GLY A 7 -13.50 15.16 1.60
CA GLY A 7 -12.81 16.37 1.15
C GLY A 7 -11.54 16.72 1.89
N LYS A 8 -10.91 15.78 2.62
CA LYS A 8 -9.61 16.05 3.24
C LYS A 8 -8.49 15.81 2.25
N SER A 9 -8.04 16.90 1.64
CA SER A 9 -6.81 16.98 0.84
C SER A 9 -5.63 16.34 1.59
N LEU A 10 -4.78 15.60 0.87
CA LEU A 10 -3.45 15.10 1.25
C LEU A 10 -2.57 16.10 2.04
N LYS A 11 -3.00 17.35 2.14
CA LYS A 11 -2.31 18.45 2.84
C LYS A 11 -2.43 18.37 4.38
N ARG A 12 -3.25 17.52 4.98
CA ARG A 12 -3.49 17.48 6.43
C ARG A 12 -2.77 16.39 7.22
N CYS A 13 -2.32 15.35 6.59
CA CYS A 13 -1.37 14.43 7.23
C CYS A 13 0.02 15.05 7.10
N GLY A 14 0.73 15.27 8.19
CA GLY A 14 2.06 15.90 8.28
C GLY A 14 3.20 15.33 7.42
N TRP A 15 2.86 14.71 6.32
CA TRP A 15 3.66 13.98 5.34
C TRP A 15 4.60 14.85 4.52
N LYS A 16 4.40 16.17 4.51
CA LYS A 16 5.21 17.06 3.67
C LYS A 16 6.63 17.28 4.17
N GLN A 17 6.90 17.08 5.48
CA GLN A 17 8.20 17.46 6.02
C GLN A 17 9.24 16.34 5.97
N ASP A 18 8.85 15.07 6.08
CA ASP A 18 9.84 13.99 6.21
C ASP A 18 10.34 13.37 4.89
N PHE A 19 9.63 13.59 3.78
CA PHE A 19 10.04 13.07 2.47
C PHE A 19 10.92 14.04 1.64
N THR A 20 11.24 15.23 2.13
CA THR A 20 11.89 16.27 1.33
C THR A 20 13.38 16.48 1.60
N ASN A 21 13.99 15.91 2.63
CA ASN A 21 15.34 16.27 3.07
C ASN A 21 16.40 15.15 2.94
N GLY A 22 16.56 14.58 1.75
CA GLY A 22 17.67 13.68 1.45
C GLY A 22 17.69 13.23 -0.02
N PRO A 23 18.86 12.92 -0.61
CA PRO A 23 18.99 12.57 -2.03
C PRO A 23 18.18 11.31 -2.41
N VAL A 24 17.95 10.41 -1.48
CA VAL A 24 17.14 9.19 -1.69
C VAL A 24 15.65 9.51 -1.80
N ARG A 25 15.18 10.50 -1.04
CA ARG A 25 13.77 10.92 -0.98
C ARG A 25 13.30 11.66 -2.23
N THR A 26 14.17 12.47 -2.83
CA THR A 26 13.89 13.16 -4.10
C THR A 26 13.74 12.16 -5.25
N HIS A 27 14.48 11.06 -5.25
CA HIS A 27 14.41 10.04 -6.28
C HIS A 27 13.08 9.25 -6.21
N CYS A 28 12.61 8.91 -5.00
CA CYS A 28 11.35 8.21 -4.80
C CYS A 28 10.16 9.03 -5.32
N SER A 29 10.09 10.32 -4.97
CA SER A 29 9.00 11.21 -5.43
C SER A 29 9.00 11.43 -6.95
N THR A 30 10.17 11.45 -7.57
CA THR A 30 10.31 11.58 -9.02
C THR A 30 9.81 10.31 -9.73
N THR A 31 10.15 9.14 -9.20
CA THR A 31 9.70 7.86 -9.75
C THR A 31 8.19 7.69 -9.66
N TRP A 32 7.58 8.11 -8.57
CA TRP A 32 6.12 8.05 -8.44
C TRP A 32 5.41 8.95 -9.47
N ARG A 33 5.96 10.12 -9.76
CA ARG A 33 5.41 11.03 -10.77
C ARG A 33 5.65 10.53 -12.19
N SER A 34 6.86 10.06 -12.50
CA SER A 34 7.21 9.55 -13.83
C SER A 34 6.64 8.15 -14.11
N GLY A 35 6.38 7.37 -13.06
CA GLY A 35 5.81 6.02 -13.15
C GLY A 35 4.29 5.96 -13.22
N GLY A 36 3.60 7.12 -13.18
CA GLY A 36 2.14 7.15 -13.26
C GLY A 36 1.40 6.77 -11.97
N PHE A 37 2.08 6.68 -10.82
CA PHE A 37 1.46 6.32 -9.54
C PHE A 37 0.19 7.14 -9.22
N PHE A 38 0.19 8.42 -9.59
CA PHE A 38 -0.92 9.34 -9.34
C PHE A 38 -2.00 9.31 -10.43
N ASP A 39 -1.78 8.57 -11.52
CA ASP A 39 -2.68 8.51 -12.67
C ASP A 39 -3.27 7.12 -12.87
N LEU A 40 -2.67 6.08 -12.25
CA LEU A 40 -3.07 4.69 -12.41
C LEU A 40 -4.24 4.30 -11.48
N PRO A 41 -5.04 3.28 -11.88
CA PRO A 41 -6.08 2.72 -11.02
C PRO A 41 -5.47 1.83 -9.93
N ALA A 42 -6.19 1.62 -8.84
CA ALA A 42 -5.83 0.63 -7.83
C ALA A 42 -6.07 -0.81 -8.31
N SER A 43 -7.13 -0.99 -9.09
CA SER A 43 -7.48 -2.28 -9.70
C SER A 43 -8.07 -2.04 -11.09
N ILE A 44 -7.94 -3.00 -12.02
CA ILE A 44 -8.57 -2.92 -13.34
C ILE A 44 -10.02 -3.40 -13.31
N LYS A 45 -10.35 -4.32 -12.41
CA LYS A 45 -11.65 -5.02 -12.41
C LYS A 45 -12.50 -4.76 -11.16
N HIS A 46 -11.93 -4.21 -10.11
CA HIS A 46 -12.57 -4.16 -8.80
C HIS A 46 -12.68 -2.72 -8.29
N HIS A 47 -12.02 -2.43 -7.18
CA HIS A 47 -12.06 -1.14 -6.48
C HIS A 47 -11.20 -0.08 -7.18
N SER A 48 -11.58 1.17 -7.03
CA SER A 48 -10.82 2.36 -7.49
C SER A 48 -10.28 2.26 -8.92
N ASN A 49 -11.12 1.75 -9.85
CA ASN A 49 -10.79 1.62 -11.28
C ASN A 49 -10.96 2.95 -12.02
N HIS A 50 -10.15 3.94 -11.67
CA HIS A 50 -10.16 5.26 -12.28
C HIS A 50 -8.77 5.90 -12.18
N CYS A 51 -8.54 6.96 -12.93
CA CYS A 51 -7.34 7.78 -12.83
C CYS A 51 -7.14 8.26 -11.39
N GLY A 52 -5.93 8.05 -10.84
CA GLY A 52 -5.60 8.37 -9.45
C GLY A 52 -6.10 7.36 -8.40
N GLY A 53 -6.75 6.28 -8.83
CA GLY A 53 -7.28 5.26 -7.94
C GLY A 53 -6.20 4.62 -7.06
N LEU A 54 -4.99 4.37 -7.60
CA LEU A 54 -3.89 3.80 -6.84
C LEU A 54 -3.43 4.71 -5.68
N ALA A 55 -3.33 6.00 -5.95
CA ALA A 55 -2.96 6.97 -4.91
C ALA A 55 -4.07 7.12 -3.85
N ALA A 56 -5.34 7.13 -4.27
CA ALA A 56 -6.49 7.18 -3.36
C ALA A 56 -6.54 5.93 -2.47
N HIS A 57 -6.42 4.74 -3.05
CA HIS A 57 -6.35 3.47 -2.35
C HIS A 57 -5.23 3.46 -1.30
N THR A 58 -4.02 3.85 -1.71
CA THR A 58 -2.87 3.92 -0.79
C THR A 58 -3.15 4.79 0.44
N VAL A 59 -3.85 5.91 0.26
CA VAL A 59 -4.23 6.79 1.39
C VAL A 59 -5.29 6.14 2.26
N ASN A 60 -6.31 5.53 1.65
CA ASN A 60 -7.37 4.84 2.39
C ASN A 60 -6.80 3.69 3.24
N VAL A 61 -5.87 2.90 2.67
CA VAL A 61 -5.18 1.83 3.40
C VAL A 61 -4.35 2.40 4.56
N ALA A 62 -3.64 3.49 4.34
CA ALA A 62 -2.85 4.13 5.40
C ALA A 62 -3.74 4.67 6.53
N ASP A 63 -4.85 5.32 6.20
CA ASP A 63 -5.80 5.84 7.19
C ASP A 63 -6.47 4.69 7.97
N ALA A 64 -6.91 3.63 7.30
CA ALA A 64 -7.50 2.45 7.94
C ALA A 64 -6.48 1.74 8.86
N ALA A 65 -5.23 1.59 8.41
CA ALA A 65 -4.16 0.98 9.20
C ALA A 65 -3.86 1.76 10.48
N MET A 66 -3.80 3.08 10.38
CA MET A 66 -3.57 3.95 11.55
C MET A 66 -4.76 3.95 12.51
N GLU A 67 -5.99 3.88 12.00
CA GLU A 67 -7.20 3.72 12.81
C GLU A 67 -7.18 2.38 13.57
N LEU A 68 -6.84 1.27 12.90
CA LEU A 68 -6.70 -0.05 13.53
C LEU A 68 -5.66 -0.03 14.65
N CYS A 69 -4.49 0.57 14.45
CA CYS A 69 -3.46 0.70 15.49
C CYS A 69 -3.93 1.50 16.71
N GLN A 70 -4.83 2.48 16.51
CA GLN A 70 -5.33 3.34 17.59
C GLN A 70 -6.52 2.75 18.34
N THR A 71 -7.37 1.98 17.65
CA THR A 71 -8.69 1.58 18.18
C THR A 71 -8.79 0.10 18.52
N ASN A 72 -7.98 -0.76 17.88
CA ASN A 72 -8.04 -2.20 18.08
C ASN A 72 -6.90 -2.69 18.99
N HIS A 73 -7.26 -3.30 20.10
CA HIS A 73 -6.30 -3.81 21.08
C HIS A 73 -5.29 -4.83 20.52
N ALA A 74 -5.64 -5.55 19.44
CA ALA A 74 -4.75 -6.51 18.80
C ALA A 74 -3.54 -5.84 18.13
N PHE A 75 -3.65 -4.56 17.77
CA PHE A 75 -2.62 -3.81 17.03
C PHE A 75 -1.97 -2.68 17.83
N LYS A 76 -2.30 -2.57 19.12
CA LYS A 76 -1.78 -1.50 20.02
C LYS A 76 -0.26 -1.48 20.13
N ASP A 77 0.39 -2.63 19.95
CA ASP A 77 1.83 -2.82 20.07
C ASP A 77 2.55 -2.84 18.70
N CYS A 78 1.82 -2.58 17.61
CA CYS A 78 2.43 -2.41 16.29
C CYS A 78 3.38 -1.21 16.26
N ASP A 79 4.44 -1.34 15.49
CA ASP A 79 5.24 -0.20 15.11
C ASP A 79 4.48 0.65 14.09
N ASN A 80 3.85 1.73 14.56
CA ASN A 80 3.02 2.61 13.73
C ASN A 80 3.78 3.17 12.53
N ASN A 81 5.08 3.44 12.66
CA ASN A 81 5.88 3.92 11.54
C ASN A 81 6.08 2.82 10.50
N ALA A 82 6.35 1.59 10.94
CA ALA A 82 6.49 0.46 10.03
C ALA A 82 5.17 0.15 9.30
N VAL A 83 4.04 0.16 10.03
CA VAL A 83 2.70 -0.03 9.44
C VAL A 83 2.43 1.05 8.40
N LEU A 84 2.71 2.30 8.73
CA LEU A 84 2.47 3.44 7.86
C LEU A 84 3.32 3.38 6.58
N VAL A 85 4.63 3.12 6.71
CA VAL A 85 5.53 2.96 5.55
C VAL A 85 5.09 1.78 4.69
N ALA A 86 4.73 0.67 5.31
CA ALA A 86 4.25 -0.51 4.59
C ALA A 86 2.93 -0.22 3.86
N ALA A 87 1.97 0.46 4.48
CA ALA A 87 0.71 0.86 3.84
C ALA A 87 0.91 1.75 2.62
N LEU A 88 1.90 2.66 2.66
CA LEU A 88 2.20 3.54 1.52
C LEU A 88 2.88 2.83 0.36
N LEU A 89 3.53 1.70 0.60
CA LEU A 89 4.40 1.06 -0.38
C LEU A 89 3.91 -0.32 -0.80
N HIS A 90 2.85 -0.87 -0.16
CA HIS A 90 2.41 -2.24 -0.37
C HIS A 90 2.12 -2.55 -1.85
N ASP A 91 1.58 -1.59 -2.55
CA ASP A 91 1.09 -1.71 -3.94
C ASP A 91 1.92 -0.96 -4.97
N ILE A 92 3.13 -0.49 -4.62
CA ILE A 92 3.96 0.29 -5.55
C ILE A 92 4.33 -0.47 -6.82
N CYS A 93 4.33 -1.80 -6.80
CA CYS A 93 4.59 -2.64 -7.97
C CYS A 93 3.57 -2.42 -9.10
N LYS A 94 2.37 -1.92 -8.81
CA LYS A 94 1.33 -1.64 -9.80
C LYS A 94 1.76 -0.62 -10.85
N VAL A 95 2.70 0.28 -10.55
CA VAL A 95 3.25 1.23 -11.54
C VAL A 95 4.00 0.56 -12.68
N ASN A 96 4.49 -0.68 -12.47
CA ASN A 96 5.15 -1.46 -13.52
C ASN A 96 4.19 -2.42 -14.25
N LYS A 97 3.01 -2.66 -13.69
CA LYS A 97 2.06 -3.65 -14.18
C LYS A 97 0.89 -3.02 -14.91
N TYR A 98 0.51 -1.80 -14.56
CA TYR A 98 -0.62 -1.10 -15.18
C TYR A 98 -0.13 -0.07 -16.19
N HIS A 99 -0.85 0.05 -17.29
CA HIS A 99 -0.61 1.04 -18.34
C HIS A 99 -1.93 1.47 -18.96
N GLU A 100 -2.01 2.71 -19.39
CA GLU A 100 -3.17 3.22 -20.10
C GLU A 100 -3.17 2.67 -21.54
N THR A 101 -4.26 2.05 -21.96
CA THR A 101 -4.45 1.49 -23.32
C THR A 101 -5.28 2.42 -24.22
N ALA A 102 -6.15 3.21 -23.61
CA ALA A 102 -6.94 4.28 -24.22
C ALA A 102 -7.40 5.22 -23.10
N PHE A 103 -7.95 6.37 -23.45
CA PHE A 103 -8.39 7.36 -22.47
C PHE A 103 -9.22 6.74 -21.34
N HIS A 104 -8.68 6.76 -20.13
CA HIS A 104 -9.22 6.13 -18.91
C HIS A 104 -9.49 4.62 -19.01
N LYS A 105 -8.79 3.92 -19.92
CA LYS A 105 -8.80 2.45 -19.99
C LYS A 105 -7.42 1.92 -19.70
N TYR A 106 -7.35 0.93 -18.83
CA TYR A 106 -6.09 0.41 -18.32
C TYR A 106 -5.93 -1.07 -18.67
N GLY A 107 -4.72 -1.43 -19.05
CA GLY A 107 -4.26 -2.80 -19.24
C GLY A 107 -3.39 -3.26 -18.08
N TYR A 108 -3.26 -4.59 -17.95
CA TYR A 108 -2.38 -5.23 -16.97
C TYR A 108 -1.40 -6.15 -17.69
N GLU A 109 -0.13 -6.03 -17.36
CA GLU A 109 0.93 -6.91 -17.84
C GLU A 109 1.91 -7.21 -16.71
N ASP A 110 1.99 -8.48 -16.29
CA ASP A 110 2.96 -8.93 -15.31
C ASP A 110 4.23 -9.44 -15.99
N ARG A 111 5.22 -8.58 -16.13
CA ARG A 111 6.53 -8.91 -16.72
C ARG A 111 7.50 -9.49 -15.71
N GLY A 112 7.27 -9.26 -14.42
CA GLY A 112 8.18 -9.64 -13.35
C GLY A 112 8.04 -11.10 -12.93
N LEU A 113 6.84 -11.68 -13.12
CA LEU A 113 6.48 -13.03 -12.65
C LEU A 113 6.80 -13.26 -11.16
N LEU A 114 6.80 -12.17 -10.39
CA LEU A 114 7.00 -12.15 -8.95
C LEU A 114 5.67 -11.97 -8.24
N GLY A 115 5.59 -12.42 -7.01
CA GLY A 115 4.47 -12.10 -6.15
C GLY A 115 4.34 -10.59 -5.94
N HIS A 116 3.10 -10.13 -5.71
CA HIS A 116 2.76 -8.72 -5.59
C HIS A 116 3.56 -8.01 -4.49
N GLY A 117 3.62 -8.65 -3.31
CA GLY A 117 4.37 -8.11 -2.19
C GLY A 117 5.87 -8.12 -2.42
N GLU A 118 6.42 -9.18 -3.02
CA GLU A 118 7.85 -9.29 -3.31
C GLU A 118 8.30 -8.18 -4.25
N GLU A 119 7.55 -7.94 -5.31
CA GLU A 119 7.89 -6.91 -6.28
C GLU A 119 7.81 -5.52 -5.66
N SER A 120 6.79 -5.26 -4.81
CA SER A 120 6.69 -4.00 -4.07
C SER A 120 7.88 -3.76 -3.15
N VAL A 121 8.35 -4.78 -2.42
CA VAL A 121 9.56 -4.69 -1.61
C VAL A 121 10.78 -4.38 -2.46
N ILE A 122 11.02 -5.12 -3.55
CA ILE A 122 12.16 -4.93 -4.44
C ILE A 122 12.15 -3.52 -5.04
N MET A 123 10.98 -3.03 -5.45
CA MET A 123 10.85 -1.68 -6.00
C MET A 123 11.13 -0.61 -4.95
N ALA A 124 10.52 -0.72 -3.78
CA ALA A 124 10.69 0.24 -2.70
C ALA A 124 12.16 0.34 -2.25
N GLN A 125 12.86 -0.80 -2.15
CA GLN A 125 14.27 -0.84 -1.73
C GLN A 125 15.25 -0.18 -2.70
N ARG A 126 14.83 0.14 -3.94
CA ARG A 126 15.65 0.95 -4.86
C ARG A 126 15.76 2.41 -4.42
N PHE A 127 14.85 2.87 -3.57
CA PHE A 127 14.73 4.28 -3.20
C PHE A 127 14.87 4.53 -1.71
N ILE A 128 14.49 3.57 -0.88
CA ILE A 128 14.54 3.68 0.59
C ILE A 128 15.05 2.37 1.19
N LYS A 129 15.71 2.47 2.35
CA LYS A 129 16.05 1.28 3.14
C LYS A 129 14.86 0.91 4.02
N LEU A 130 14.25 -0.23 3.73
CA LEU A 130 13.18 -0.78 4.55
C LEU A 130 13.74 -1.54 5.76
N THR A 131 13.02 -1.47 6.87
CA THR A 131 13.23 -2.32 8.05
C THR A 131 12.69 -3.72 7.81
N GLY A 132 13.07 -4.69 8.65
CA GLY A 132 12.55 -6.06 8.57
C GLY A 132 11.02 -6.13 8.72
N LYS A 133 10.44 -5.32 9.61
CA LYS A 133 8.98 -5.25 9.81
C LYS A 133 8.26 -4.74 8.57
N GLU A 134 8.75 -3.66 7.96
CA GLU A 134 8.20 -3.10 6.74
C GLU A 134 8.27 -4.10 5.57
N ILE A 135 9.41 -4.77 5.39
CA ILE A 135 9.60 -5.80 4.37
C ILE A 135 8.57 -6.91 4.53
N ILE A 136 8.44 -7.46 5.75
CA ILE A 136 7.53 -8.58 6.00
C ILE A 136 6.07 -8.14 5.87
N ALA A 137 5.71 -6.95 6.35
CA ALA A 137 4.36 -6.42 6.19
C ALA A 137 3.99 -6.23 4.71
N ILE A 138 4.84 -5.60 3.92
CA ILE A 138 4.64 -5.43 2.47
C ILE A 138 4.56 -6.79 1.77
N ARG A 139 5.49 -7.73 2.10
CA ARG A 139 5.53 -9.04 1.47
C ARG A 139 4.24 -9.82 1.63
N TRP A 140 3.63 -9.77 2.81
CA TRP A 140 2.50 -10.63 3.17
C TRP A 140 1.15 -9.91 3.22
N HIS A 141 1.06 -8.63 2.78
CA HIS A 141 -0.20 -7.87 2.84
C HIS A 141 -1.36 -8.53 2.09
N MET A 142 -1.08 -9.27 1.01
CA MET A 142 -2.10 -10.00 0.25
C MET A 142 -2.79 -11.11 1.06
N GLY A 143 -2.25 -11.49 2.22
CA GLY A 143 -2.86 -12.51 3.08
C GLY A 143 -3.10 -13.82 2.35
N ALA A 144 -4.30 -14.38 2.49
CA ALA A 144 -4.68 -15.66 1.89
C ALA A 144 -4.76 -15.66 0.35
N TYR A 145 -4.64 -14.50 -0.30
CA TYR A 145 -4.53 -14.40 -1.76
C TYR A 145 -3.14 -14.76 -2.29
N CYS A 146 -2.16 -14.98 -1.41
CA CYS A 146 -0.93 -15.71 -1.79
C CYS A 146 -1.26 -17.18 -2.05
N GLY A 147 -0.41 -17.89 -2.80
CA GLY A 147 -0.61 -19.32 -3.10
C GLY A 147 -0.71 -20.17 -1.82
N LYS A 148 -1.49 -21.26 -1.87
CA LYS A 148 -1.71 -22.16 -0.73
C LYS A 148 -0.41 -22.75 -0.16
N GLU A 149 0.59 -22.92 -0.98
CA GLU A 149 1.94 -23.37 -0.60
C GLU A 149 2.64 -22.43 0.38
N SER A 150 2.16 -21.20 0.49
CA SER A 150 2.72 -20.17 1.37
C SER A 150 1.94 -19.98 2.69
N TRP A 151 0.81 -20.68 2.91
CA TRP A 151 -0.09 -20.42 4.03
C TRP A 151 0.54 -20.70 5.40
N ASP A 152 1.39 -21.72 5.52
CA ASP A 152 2.10 -22.00 6.78
C ASP A 152 3.06 -20.86 7.14
N THR A 153 3.75 -20.33 6.14
CA THR A 153 4.63 -19.17 6.32
C THR A 153 3.83 -17.90 6.61
N LEU A 154 2.68 -17.72 5.96
CA LEU A 154 1.77 -16.61 6.23
C LEU A 154 1.28 -16.63 7.69
N GLY A 155 0.84 -17.81 8.18
CA GLY A 155 0.45 -17.98 9.58
C GLY A 155 1.57 -17.57 10.54
N THR A 156 2.79 -18.05 10.26
CA THR A 156 3.97 -17.66 11.04
C THR A 156 4.25 -16.14 10.97
N ALA A 157 4.03 -15.51 9.82
CA ALA A 157 4.20 -14.06 9.67
C ALA A 157 3.19 -13.28 10.50
N TYR A 158 1.92 -13.70 10.54
CA TYR A 158 0.90 -13.10 11.39
C TYR A 158 1.24 -13.21 12.88
N ASP A 159 1.71 -14.38 13.32
CA ASP A 159 2.05 -14.62 14.72
C ASP A 159 3.24 -13.79 15.22
N ARG A 160 4.21 -13.52 14.35
CA ARG A 160 5.46 -12.83 14.71
C ARG A 160 5.43 -11.33 14.44
N TYR A 161 4.62 -10.89 13.51
CA TYR A 161 4.59 -9.51 13.02
C TYR A 161 3.15 -9.03 12.93
N PRO A 162 2.57 -8.48 14.00
CA PRO A 162 1.20 -7.98 13.97
C PRO A 162 0.99 -6.89 12.92
N GLU A 163 2.05 -6.21 12.47
CA GLU A 163 2.03 -5.26 11.37
C GLU A 163 1.52 -5.87 10.05
N VAL A 164 1.80 -7.17 9.82
CA VAL A 164 1.32 -7.90 8.62
C VAL A 164 -0.19 -8.02 8.64
N LEU A 165 -0.75 -8.46 9.75
CA LEU A 165 -2.21 -8.65 9.89
C LEU A 165 -2.92 -7.31 9.89
N CYS A 166 -2.35 -6.29 10.54
CA CYS A 166 -2.86 -4.93 10.54
C CYS A 166 -2.97 -4.38 9.10
N LEU A 167 -1.91 -4.49 8.33
CA LEU A 167 -1.88 -4.02 6.94
C LEU A 167 -2.86 -4.80 6.06
N HIS A 168 -2.92 -6.12 6.19
CA HIS A 168 -3.88 -6.94 5.46
C HIS A 168 -5.33 -6.51 5.74
N PHE A 169 -5.70 -6.30 7.00
CA PHE A 169 -7.04 -5.85 7.34
C PHE A 169 -7.33 -4.43 6.85
N ALA A 170 -6.35 -3.53 6.92
CA ALA A 170 -6.49 -2.18 6.40
C ALA A 170 -6.75 -2.16 4.89
N ASP A 171 -6.02 -2.97 4.12
CA ASP A 171 -6.23 -3.14 2.67
C ASP A 171 -7.62 -3.71 2.37
N MET A 172 -8.07 -4.73 3.12
CA MET A 172 -9.42 -5.29 2.98
C MET A 172 -10.52 -4.28 3.32
N ILE A 173 -10.33 -3.44 4.35
CA ILE A 173 -11.27 -2.37 4.71
C ILE A 173 -11.33 -1.34 3.58
N ALA A 174 -10.19 -0.83 3.12
CA ALA A 174 -10.13 0.11 2.02
C ALA A 174 -10.83 -0.45 0.77
N THR A 175 -10.46 -1.65 0.35
CA THR A 175 -10.97 -2.30 -0.87
C THR A 175 -12.48 -2.58 -0.82
N HIS A 176 -12.98 -3.08 0.31
CA HIS A 176 -14.36 -3.63 0.38
C HIS A 176 -15.35 -2.71 1.07
N TYR A 177 -14.90 -1.68 1.76
CA TYR A 177 -15.76 -0.78 2.50
C TYR A 177 -15.65 0.68 2.04
N ASP A 178 -14.45 1.24 1.97
CA ASP A 178 -14.25 2.67 1.70
C ASP A 178 -14.34 3.02 0.21
N GLU A 179 -14.05 2.08 -0.69
CA GLU A 179 -13.93 2.28 -2.14
C GLU A 179 -15.09 1.68 -2.94
N ARG A 180 -16.24 1.49 -2.29
CA ARG A 180 -17.47 1.02 -2.94
C ARG A 180 -18.22 2.13 -3.66
#